data_e62443ae00a97e0863e0b7c702fc0d14
#
_entry.id   e62443ae00a97e0863e0b7c702fc0d14
#
_cell.length_a   1.000
_cell.length_b   1.000
_cell.length_c   1.000
_cell.angle_alpha   90.00
_cell.angle_beta   90.00
_cell.angle_gamma   90.00
#
_symmetry.space_group_name_H-M   'P 1'
#
loop_
_entity.id
_entity.type
_entity.pdbx_description
1 polymer ?
#
loop_
_entity_poly.entity_id
_entity_poly.type
_entity_poly.pdbx_seq_one_letter_code
_entity_poly.pdbx_strand_id
1 'polypeptide(L)' 'VSPLVKKIEERMSALNLKQRDTAKLLGISEGRMSELLSGKRRVSIRIAKRLRDSLNINSDFILDNL' A
#
# COMPACT_ATOMS: atom_id res chain seq x y z
N VAL A 1 4.04 -1.05 14.23
CA VAL A 1 3.32 -1.10 12.95
C VAL A 1 3.34 0.28 12.32
N SER A 2 3.72 0.33 11.05
CA SER A 2 3.80 1.57 10.28
C SER A 2 2.42 2.20 10.12
N PRO A 3 2.28 3.53 10.33
CA PRO A 3 1.02 4.20 10.04
C PRO A 3 0.58 4.04 8.59
N LEU A 4 1.55 3.98 7.67
CA LEU A 4 1.24 3.81 6.25
C LEU A 4 0.67 2.41 5.97
N VAL A 5 1.25 1.37 6.56
CA VAL A 5 0.74 0.01 6.41
C VAL A 5 -0.69 -0.07 6.93
N LYS A 6 -0.94 0.54 8.08
CA LYS A 6 -2.28 0.57 8.68
C LYS A 6 -3.28 1.26 7.74
N LYS A 7 -2.87 2.37 7.12
CA LYS A 7 -3.71 3.09 6.17
C LYS A 7 -4.01 2.24 4.93
N ILE A 8 -3.00 1.52 4.44
CA ILE A 8 -3.18 0.63 3.30
C ILE A 8 -4.22 -0.44 3.63
N GLU A 9 -4.12 -1.04 4.81
CA GLU A 9 -5.07 -2.05 5.24
C GLU A 9 -6.49 -1.50 5.40
N GLU A 10 -6.61 -0.28 5.93
CA GLU A 10 -7.91 0.39 6.04
C GLU A 10 -8.54 0.60 4.67
N ARG A 11 -7.74 1.06 3.70
CA ARG A 11 -8.26 1.29 2.35
C ARG A 11 -8.63 -0.02 1.65
N MET A 12 -7.82 -1.06 1.84
CA MET A 12 -8.13 -2.39 1.30
C MET A 12 -9.49 -2.87 1.83
N SER A 13 -9.71 -2.71 3.12
CA SER A 13 -10.96 -3.10 3.75
C SER A 13 -12.14 -2.27 3.21
N ALA A 14 -11.97 -0.96 3.13
CA ALA A 14 -13.01 -0.05 2.65
C ALA A 14 -13.41 -0.35 1.20
N LEU A 15 -12.44 -0.77 0.37
CA LEU A 15 -12.68 -1.09 -1.04
C LEU A 15 -12.95 -2.59 -1.26
N ASN A 16 -12.99 -3.36 -0.19
CA ASN A 16 -13.21 -4.79 -0.25
C ASN A 16 -12.18 -5.50 -1.13
N LEU A 17 -10.91 -5.13 -0.98
CA LEU A 17 -9.81 -5.69 -1.76
C LEU A 17 -9.07 -6.75 -0.95
N LYS A 18 -8.76 -7.86 -1.62
CA LYS A 18 -7.88 -8.87 -1.06
C LYS A 18 -6.43 -8.49 -1.35
N GLN A 19 -5.49 -9.12 -0.65
CA GLN A 19 -4.07 -8.87 -0.85
C GLN A 19 -3.67 -9.05 -2.32
N ARG A 20 -4.18 -10.08 -2.98
CA ARG A 20 -3.91 -10.33 -4.39
C ARG A 20 -4.40 -9.19 -5.29
N ASP A 21 -5.61 -8.70 -5.03
CA ASP A 21 -6.18 -7.61 -5.81
C ASP A 21 -5.36 -6.34 -5.65
N THR A 22 -4.95 -6.06 -4.42
CA THR A 22 -4.15 -4.88 -4.11
C THR A 22 -2.77 -4.98 -4.77
N ALA A 23 -2.16 -6.16 -4.75
CA ALA A 23 -0.87 -6.37 -5.41
C ALA A 23 -0.97 -6.06 -6.90
N LYS A 24 -2.05 -6.48 -7.56
CA LYS A 24 -2.28 -6.17 -8.97
C LYS A 24 -2.40 -4.67 -9.21
N LEU A 25 -3.14 -3.99 -8.35
CA LEU A 25 -3.31 -2.52 -8.47
C LEU A 25 -1.98 -1.80 -8.30
N LEU A 26 -1.11 -2.29 -7.44
CA LEU A 26 0.19 -1.69 -7.20
C LEU A 26 1.26 -2.16 -8.18
N GLY A 27 0.93 -3.13 -9.04
CA GLY A 27 1.87 -3.66 -10.03
C GLY A 27 3.00 -4.46 -9.42
N ILE A 28 2.76 -5.14 -8.30
CA ILE A 28 3.76 -5.95 -7.61
C ILE A 28 3.23 -7.38 -7.39
N SER A 29 4.13 -8.29 -7.02
CA SER A 29 3.75 -9.67 -6.71
C SER A 29 3.07 -9.75 -5.34
N GLU A 30 2.34 -10.83 -5.10
CA GLU A 30 1.72 -11.08 -3.80
C GLU A 30 2.78 -11.19 -2.70
N GLY A 31 3.93 -11.78 -3.03
CA GLY A 31 5.04 -11.89 -2.08
C GLY A 31 5.54 -10.52 -1.63
N ARG A 32 5.70 -9.59 -2.58
CA ARG A 32 6.11 -8.23 -2.25
C ARG A 32 5.02 -7.50 -1.48
N MET A 33 3.77 -7.72 -1.82
CA MET A 33 2.66 -7.12 -1.08
C MET A 33 2.67 -7.59 0.37
N SER A 34 2.90 -8.88 0.58
CA SER A 34 3.03 -9.45 1.92
C SER A 34 4.17 -8.81 2.69
N GLU A 35 5.31 -8.60 2.03
CA GLU A 35 6.46 -7.95 2.65
C GLU A 35 6.18 -6.50 3.04
N LEU A 36 5.46 -5.77 2.19
CA LEU A 36 5.05 -4.40 2.50
C LEU A 36 4.16 -4.37 3.73
N LEU A 37 3.16 -5.24 3.79
CA LEU A 37 2.21 -5.27 4.89
C LEU A 37 2.84 -5.73 6.21
N SER A 38 3.90 -6.54 6.13
CA SER A 38 4.60 -7.01 7.34
C SER A 38 5.71 -6.05 7.78
N GLY A 39 5.97 -5.01 7.01
CA GLY A 39 7.01 -4.04 7.33
C GLY A 39 8.42 -4.47 6.94
N LYS A 40 8.56 -5.57 6.21
CA LYS A 40 9.87 -6.07 5.78
C LYS A 40 10.45 -5.30 4.60
N ARG A 41 9.62 -4.56 3.89
CA ARG A 41 10.04 -3.80 2.70
C ARG A 41 9.45 -2.40 2.76
N ARG A 42 10.28 -1.42 2.41
CA ARG A 42 9.84 -0.03 2.38
C ARG A 42 9.04 0.26 1.12
N VAL A 43 8.18 1.26 1.22
CA VAL A 43 7.40 1.74 0.09
C VAL A 43 8.31 2.62 -0.78
N SER A 44 8.47 2.26 -2.05
CA SER A 44 9.23 3.05 -3.00
C SER A 44 8.36 4.19 -3.54
N ILE A 45 9.01 5.16 -4.21
CA ILE A 45 8.29 6.26 -4.86
C ILE A 45 7.27 5.73 -5.88
N ARG A 46 7.65 4.69 -6.62
CA ARG A 46 6.77 4.07 -7.61
C ARG A 46 5.51 3.51 -6.94
N ILE A 47 5.69 2.79 -5.83
CA ILE A 47 4.56 2.22 -5.09
C ILE A 47 3.74 3.33 -4.45
N ALA A 48 4.40 4.38 -3.94
CA ALA A 48 3.72 5.52 -3.36
C ALA A 48 2.75 6.16 -4.35
N LYS A 49 3.18 6.36 -5.59
CA LYS A 49 2.32 6.90 -6.64
C LYS A 49 1.13 6.00 -6.92
N ARG A 50 1.35 4.69 -6.93
CA ARG A 50 0.28 3.72 -7.13
C ARG A 50 -0.71 3.73 -5.97
N LEU A 51 -0.23 3.86 -4.73
CA LEU A 51 -1.09 3.97 -3.56
C LEU A 51 -1.99 5.20 -3.67
N ARG A 52 -1.42 6.32 -4.07
CA ARG A 52 -2.19 7.55 -4.28
C ARG A 52 -3.28 7.35 -5.33
N ASP A 53 -2.91 6.78 -6.48
CA ASP A 53 -3.81 6.68 -7.62
C ASP A 53 -4.83 5.54 -7.50
N SER A 54 -4.42 4.42 -6.91
CA SER A 54 -5.26 3.22 -6.85
C SER A 54 -6.07 3.09 -5.56
N LEU A 55 -5.48 3.47 -4.44
CA LEU A 55 -6.14 3.36 -3.13
C LEU A 55 -6.60 4.72 -2.59
N ASN A 56 -6.37 5.77 -3.35
CA ASN A 56 -6.79 7.13 -2.99
C ASN A 56 -6.25 7.56 -1.62
N ILE A 57 -5.00 7.20 -1.34
CA ILE A 57 -4.33 7.63 -0.13
C ILE A 57 -3.67 8.98 -0.38
N ASN A 58 -3.84 9.93 0.53
CA ASN A 58 -3.29 11.27 0.39
C ASN A 58 -1.77 11.22 0.24
N SER A 59 -1.23 11.92 -0.76
CA SER A 59 0.20 11.89 -1.05
C SER A 59 1.04 12.47 0.07
N ASP A 60 0.57 13.50 0.75
CA ASP A 60 1.29 14.07 1.89
C ASP A 60 1.42 13.06 3.02
N PHE A 61 0.34 12.32 3.28
CA PHE A 61 0.37 11.27 4.28
C PHE A 61 1.39 10.19 3.92
N ILE A 62 1.42 9.79 2.64
CA ILE A 62 2.37 8.77 2.17
C ILE A 62 3.80 9.26 2.38
N LEU A 63 4.10 10.48 1.92
CA LEU A 63 5.45 11.04 2.02
C LEU A 63 5.91 11.22 3.46
N ASP A 64 5.00 11.60 4.34
CA ASP A 64 5.32 11.79 5.76
C ASP A 64 5.56 10.47 6.49
N ASN A 65 5.14 9.35 5.92
CA ASN A 65 5.21 8.05 6.57
C ASN A 65 5.98 6.99 5.77
N LEU A 66 6.82 7.41 4.85
CA LEU A 66 7.67 6.49 4.09
C LEU A 66 8.71 5.83 4.97
#